data_09807090e4018a22e282f5b0d3743d5b
#
_entry.id   09807090e4018a22e282f5b0d3743d5b
#
_cell.length_a   1.000
_cell.length_b   1.000
_cell.length_c   1.000
_cell.angle_alpha   90.00
_cell.angle_beta   90.00
_cell.angle_gamma   90.00
#
_symmetry.space_group_name_H-M   'P 1'
#
loop_
_entity.id
_entity.type
_entity.pdbx_description
1 polymer ?
#
loop_
_entity_poly.entity_id
_entity_poly.type
_entity_poly.pdbx_seq_one_letter_code
_entity_poly.pdbx_strand_id
1 'polypeptide(L)'
;FLHGIGVAPADKTQLALLVGVSPGSGSYFNNLGSLRSDGLIDYPSGGTVALTDAGATLASTGGVPSTTDELHEAIQSKLPPAKWRILEALIRIYPQAMAKDRLAESIDVAPTSGSFFNNLGSLRSLGLIDYPQPGAAAAQPVLFLEER
;
A
#
# COMPACT_ATOMS: atom_id res chain seq x y z
N PHE A 1 -6.30 -0.24 -11.90
CA PHE A 1 -5.68 0.54 -10.81
C PHE A 1 -4.29 1.04 -11.17
N LEU A 2 -3.43 0.16 -11.70
CA LEU A 2 -2.06 0.56 -12.07
C LEU A 2 -2.05 1.76 -13.03
N HIS A 3 -2.98 1.79 -13.98
CA HIS A 3 -3.09 2.91 -14.91
C HIS A 3 -3.50 4.19 -14.19
N GLY A 4 -4.47 4.07 -13.27
CA GLY A 4 -5.03 5.22 -12.57
C GLY A 4 -4.07 5.93 -11.63
N ILE A 5 -3.19 5.19 -10.96
CA ILE A 5 -2.24 5.77 -10.01
C ILE A 5 -0.91 6.17 -10.64
N GLY A 6 -0.63 5.73 -11.87
CA GLY A 6 0.60 6.04 -12.57
C GLY A 6 1.86 5.44 -11.93
N VAL A 7 1.73 4.49 -11.05
CA VAL A 7 2.84 3.80 -10.40
C VAL A 7 3.04 2.46 -11.08
N ALA A 8 4.21 2.24 -11.64
CA ALA A 8 4.57 0.98 -12.24
C ALA A 8 6.09 0.81 -12.18
N PRO A 9 6.59 -0.37 -11.89
CA PRO A 9 5.84 -1.55 -11.42
C PRO A 9 5.44 -1.44 -9.95
N ALA A 10 4.41 -2.16 -9.56
CA ALA A 10 3.94 -2.21 -8.18
C ALA A 10 4.21 -3.58 -7.57
N ASP A 11 4.48 -3.64 -6.28
CA ASP A 11 4.59 -4.90 -5.55
C ASP A 11 3.23 -5.60 -5.53
N LYS A 12 3.20 -6.93 -5.73
CA LYS A 12 1.95 -7.69 -5.78
C LYS A 12 1.14 -7.57 -4.48
N THR A 13 1.81 -7.63 -3.34
CA THR A 13 1.15 -7.55 -2.04
C THR A 13 0.59 -6.14 -1.81
N GLN A 14 1.39 -5.13 -2.12
CA GLN A 14 0.96 -3.74 -2.03
C GLN A 14 -0.23 -3.47 -2.96
N LEU A 15 -0.18 -3.96 -4.19
CA LEU A 15 -1.27 -3.80 -5.14
C LEU A 15 -2.58 -4.39 -4.60
N ALA A 16 -2.52 -5.59 -4.01
CA ALA A 16 -3.70 -6.22 -3.42
C ALA A 16 -4.35 -5.31 -2.37
N LEU A 17 -3.54 -4.75 -1.47
CA LEU A 17 -4.06 -3.84 -0.44
C LEU A 17 -4.65 -2.58 -1.06
N LEU A 18 -3.99 -2.00 -2.05
CA LEU A 18 -4.43 -0.76 -2.67
C LEU A 18 -5.75 -0.92 -3.41
N VAL A 19 -6.04 -2.11 -3.94
CA VAL A 19 -7.32 -2.39 -4.59
C VAL A 19 -8.36 -3.02 -3.67
N GLY A 20 -8.02 -3.23 -2.38
CA GLY A 20 -8.97 -3.71 -1.39
C GLY A 20 -9.19 -5.21 -1.39
N VAL A 21 -8.21 -6.01 -1.81
CA VAL A 21 -8.29 -7.48 -1.74
C VAL A 21 -7.21 -8.03 -0.82
N SER A 22 -7.43 -9.26 -0.33
CA SER A 22 -6.47 -9.91 0.56
C SER A 22 -5.25 -10.39 -0.22
N PRO A 23 -4.01 -10.04 0.19
CA PRO A 23 -2.80 -10.43 -0.53
C PRO A 23 -2.59 -11.95 -0.64
N GLY A 24 -3.13 -12.72 0.31
CA GLY A 24 -3.01 -14.18 0.29
C GLY A 24 -4.13 -14.89 -0.47
N SER A 25 -5.03 -14.16 -1.11
CA SER A 25 -6.17 -14.73 -1.81
C SER A 25 -5.73 -15.49 -3.07
N GLY A 26 -6.16 -16.74 -3.20
CA GLY A 26 -5.92 -17.53 -4.40
C GLY A 26 -6.57 -16.94 -5.64
N SER A 27 -7.77 -16.36 -5.49
CA SER A 27 -8.45 -15.72 -6.63
C SER A 27 -7.70 -14.48 -7.10
N TYR A 28 -7.06 -13.72 -6.20
CA TYR A 28 -6.22 -12.59 -6.59
C TYR A 28 -5.06 -13.05 -7.49
N PHE A 29 -4.32 -14.07 -7.07
CA PHE A 29 -3.20 -14.58 -7.85
C PHE A 29 -3.67 -15.20 -9.17
N ASN A 30 -4.81 -15.88 -9.19
CA ASN A 30 -5.40 -16.43 -10.42
C ASN A 30 -5.77 -15.31 -11.39
N ASN A 31 -6.34 -14.22 -10.88
CA ASN A 31 -6.70 -13.06 -11.70
C ASN A 31 -5.45 -12.39 -12.30
N LEU A 32 -4.38 -12.25 -11.51
CA LEU A 32 -3.10 -11.75 -12.04
C LEU A 32 -2.57 -12.64 -13.15
N GLY A 33 -2.59 -13.96 -12.94
CA GLY A 33 -2.13 -14.92 -13.95
C GLY A 33 -2.93 -14.83 -15.24
N SER A 34 -4.25 -14.68 -15.15
CA SER A 34 -5.11 -14.52 -16.32
C SER A 34 -4.79 -13.23 -17.08
N LEU A 35 -4.62 -12.13 -16.38
CA LEU A 35 -4.27 -10.85 -16.98
C LEU A 35 -2.91 -10.92 -17.68
N ARG A 36 -1.95 -11.62 -17.07
CA ARG A 36 -0.63 -11.80 -17.68
C ARG A 36 -0.73 -12.66 -18.94
N SER A 37 -1.50 -13.74 -18.89
CA SER A 37 -1.71 -14.62 -20.06
C SER A 37 -2.37 -13.87 -21.21
N ASP A 38 -3.26 -12.93 -20.90
CA ASP A 38 -3.91 -12.07 -21.89
C ASP A 38 -3.01 -10.95 -22.41
N GLY A 39 -1.81 -10.81 -21.87
CA GLY A 39 -0.85 -9.79 -22.29
C GLY A 39 -1.13 -8.39 -21.75
N LEU A 40 -1.99 -8.26 -20.75
CA LEU A 40 -2.39 -6.97 -20.19
C LEU A 40 -1.47 -6.49 -19.09
N ILE A 41 -0.79 -7.39 -18.40
CA ILE A 41 0.20 -7.08 -17.37
C ILE A 41 1.44 -7.95 -17.57
N ASP A 42 2.53 -7.57 -16.93
CA ASP A 42 3.76 -8.34 -16.91
C ASP A 42 4.41 -8.26 -15.53
N TYR A 43 5.35 -9.17 -15.29
CA TYR A 43 6.11 -9.21 -14.04
C TYR A 43 7.56 -8.84 -14.35
N PRO A 44 7.91 -7.53 -14.32
CA PRO A 44 9.27 -7.10 -14.69
C PRO A 44 10.35 -7.62 -13.75
N SER A 45 9.97 -7.92 -12.49
CA SER A 45 10.85 -8.58 -11.54
C SER A 45 10.00 -9.42 -10.60
N GLY A 46 10.63 -10.33 -9.84
CA GLY A 46 9.90 -11.19 -8.92
C GLY A 46 9.10 -10.38 -7.92
N GLY A 47 7.82 -10.70 -7.77
CA GLY A 47 6.95 -10.03 -6.81
C GLY A 47 6.36 -8.69 -7.25
N THR A 48 6.66 -8.22 -8.46
CA THR A 48 6.11 -6.96 -8.97
C THR A 48 5.19 -7.18 -10.17
N VAL A 49 4.32 -6.19 -10.41
CA VAL A 49 3.35 -6.19 -11.51
C VAL A 49 3.42 -4.85 -12.23
N ALA A 50 3.46 -4.88 -13.55
CA ALA A 50 3.43 -3.66 -14.37
C ALA A 50 2.38 -3.81 -15.47
N LEU A 51 1.78 -2.68 -15.84
CA LEU A 51 0.83 -2.63 -16.94
C LEU A 51 1.59 -2.65 -18.27
N THR A 52 1.11 -3.46 -19.23
CA THR A 52 1.64 -3.43 -20.60
C THR A 52 0.95 -2.35 -21.42
N ASP A 53 1.45 -2.07 -22.63
CA ASP A 53 0.80 -1.13 -23.52
C ASP A 53 -0.63 -1.57 -23.86
N ALA A 54 -0.83 -2.87 -24.07
CA ALA A 54 -2.17 -3.42 -24.33
C ALA A 54 -3.07 -3.24 -23.11
N GLY A 55 -2.54 -3.44 -21.90
CA GLY A 55 -3.27 -3.23 -20.66
C GLY A 55 -3.67 -1.78 -20.47
N ALA A 56 -2.75 -0.85 -20.76
CA ALA A 56 -3.02 0.58 -20.66
C ALA A 56 -4.14 1.01 -21.60
N THR A 57 -4.18 0.44 -22.81
CA THR A 57 -5.23 0.74 -23.78
C THR A 57 -6.60 0.30 -23.30
N LEU A 58 -6.69 -0.82 -22.59
CA LEU A 58 -7.95 -1.38 -22.10
C LEU A 58 -8.30 -0.92 -20.68
N ALA A 59 -7.36 -0.22 -19.98
CA ALA A 59 -7.57 0.12 -18.59
C ALA A 59 -8.74 1.07 -18.39
N SER A 60 -9.48 0.83 -17.31
CA SER A 60 -10.58 1.67 -16.87
C SER A 60 -10.42 1.91 -15.37
N THR A 61 -10.76 3.10 -14.90
CA THR A 61 -10.70 3.44 -13.49
C THR A 61 -11.99 3.13 -12.74
N GLY A 62 -13.01 2.62 -13.44
CA GLY A 62 -14.28 2.25 -12.81
C GLY A 62 -14.09 1.10 -11.83
N GLY A 63 -14.67 1.21 -10.64
CA GLY A 63 -14.61 0.17 -9.64
C GLY A 63 -13.34 0.11 -8.80
N VAL A 64 -12.37 1.01 -9.03
CA VAL A 64 -11.16 1.11 -8.21
C VAL A 64 -11.13 2.45 -7.48
N PRO A 65 -10.35 2.57 -6.38
CA PRO A 65 -10.23 3.86 -5.68
C PRO A 65 -9.79 4.97 -6.64
N SER A 66 -10.53 6.06 -6.67
CA SER A 66 -10.22 7.21 -7.52
C SER A 66 -9.83 8.44 -6.73
N THR A 67 -10.08 8.45 -5.41
CA THR A 67 -9.67 9.52 -4.51
C THR A 67 -8.80 8.96 -3.40
N THR A 68 -8.05 9.85 -2.74
CA THR A 68 -7.23 9.47 -1.60
C THR A 68 -8.09 8.87 -0.48
N ASP A 69 -9.26 9.45 -0.20
CA ASP A 69 -10.16 8.94 0.84
C ASP A 69 -10.65 7.53 0.53
N GLU A 70 -11.05 7.27 -0.70
CA GLU A 70 -11.46 5.93 -1.12
C GLU A 70 -10.32 4.92 -1.00
N LEU A 71 -9.10 5.34 -1.35
CA LEU A 71 -7.91 4.49 -1.22
C LEU A 71 -7.67 4.14 0.24
N HIS A 72 -7.76 5.12 1.14
CA HIS A 72 -7.56 4.88 2.57
C HIS A 72 -8.62 3.93 3.13
N GLU A 73 -9.87 4.07 2.73
CA GLU A 73 -10.94 3.16 3.15
C GLU A 73 -10.66 1.73 2.70
N ALA A 74 -10.21 1.56 1.47
CA ALA A 74 -9.89 0.22 0.94
C ALA A 74 -8.75 -0.42 1.73
N ILE A 75 -7.71 0.34 2.03
CA ILE A 75 -6.57 -0.16 2.82
C ILE A 75 -7.02 -0.49 4.23
N GLN A 76 -7.78 0.39 4.87
CA GLN A 76 -8.29 0.20 6.23
C GLN A 76 -9.10 -1.10 6.33
N SER A 77 -9.90 -1.41 5.33
CA SER A 77 -10.74 -2.61 5.32
C SER A 77 -9.92 -3.91 5.33
N LYS A 78 -8.65 -3.86 4.92
CA LYS A 78 -7.79 -5.05 4.81
C LYS A 78 -6.68 -5.09 5.85
N LEU A 79 -6.44 -4.01 6.60
CA LEU A 79 -5.42 -4.00 7.65
C LEU A 79 -6.05 -4.29 9.01
N PRO A 80 -5.35 -5.03 9.89
CA PRO A 80 -5.76 -5.12 11.29
C PRO A 80 -5.80 -3.73 11.94
N PRO A 81 -6.70 -3.49 12.91
CA PRO A 81 -6.83 -2.17 13.55
C PRO A 81 -5.53 -1.62 14.11
N ALA A 82 -4.67 -2.47 14.68
CA ALA A 82 -3.39 -2.02 15.24
C ALA A 82 -2.48 -1.44 14.19
N LYS A 83 -2.42 -2.05 13.01
CA LYS A 83 -1.62 -1.55 11.89
C LYS A 83 -2.22 -0.28 11.30
N TRP A 84 -3.54 -0.24 11.16
CA TRP A 84 -4.21 0.95 10.64
C TRP A 84 -3.97 2.18 11.51
N ARG A 85 -4.00 2.03 12.84
CA ARG A 85 -3.74 3.15 13.77
C ARG A 85 -2.38 3.78 13.53
N ILE A 86 -1.35 2.96 13.33
CA ILE A 86 -0.01 3.43 13.02
C ILE A 86 0.00 4.20 11.71
N LEU A 87 -0.57 3.60 10.68
CA LEU A 87 -0.61 4.20 9.35
C LEU A 87 -1.40 5.50 9.35
N GLU A 88 -2.55 5.54 10.00
CA GLU A 88 -3.38 6.74 10.08
C GLU A 88 -2.64 7.89 10.75
N ALA A 89 -1.92 7.62 11.83
CA ALA A 89 -1.14 8.65 12.51
C ALA A 89 -0.09 9.28 11.59
N LEU A 90 0.56 8.46 10.75
CA LEU A 90 1.55 8.94 9.79
C LEU A 90 0.90 9.66 8.61
N ILE A 91 -0.27 9.22 8.16
CA ILE A 91 -1.02 9.88 7.10
C ILE A 91 -1.36 11.32 7.50
N ARG A 92 -1.74 11.54 8.75
CA ARG A 92 -2.13 12.86 9.25
C ARG A 92 -1.02 13.90 9.19
N ILE A 93 0.24 13.47 9.26
CA ILE A 93 1.38 14.38 9.24
C ILE A 93 2.15 14.35 7.92
N TYR A 94 1.69 13.55 6.97
CA TYR A 94 2.34 13.47 5.66
C TYR A 94 2.58 14.89 5.10
N PRO A 95 3.74 15.18 4.50
CA PRO A 95 4.86 14.29 4.17
C PRO A 95 5.93 14.17 5.26
N GLN A 96 5.65 14.61 6.46
CA GLN A 96 6.62 14.63 7.54
C GLN A 96 6.77 13.26 8.19
N ALA A 97 7.93 13.03 8.80
CA ALA A 97 8.21 11.83 9.57
C ALA A 97 7.94 12.08 11.06
N MET A 98 7.65 11.00 11.78
CA MET A 98 7.47 11.05 13.23
C MET A 98 8.43 10.08 13.89
N ALA A 99 9.04 10.48 15.01
CA ALA A 99 9.86 9.58 15.81
C ALA A 99 9.03 8.39 16.27
N LYS A 100 9.61 7.19 16.23
CA LYS A 100 8.89 5.95 16.60
C LYS A 100 8.31 6.03 18.02
N ASP A 101 9.04 6.61 18.96
CA ASP A 101 8.57 6.78 20.34
C ASP A 101 7.31 7.64 20.41
N ARG A 102 7.30 8.74 19.69
CA ARG A 102 6.14 9.63 19.63
C ARG A 102 4.97 8.97 18.92
N LEU A 103 5.26 8.21 17.88
CA LEU A 103 4.22 7.47 17.16
C LEU A 103 3.53 6.47 18.08
N ALA A 104 4.30 5.73 18.86
CA ALA A 104 3.74 4.78 19.84
C ALA A 104 2.87 5.49 20.87
N GLU A 105 3.34 6.62 21.41
CA GLU A 105 2.58 7.42 22.37
C GLU A 105 1.27 7.93 21.77
N SER A 106 1.30 8.36 20.51
CA SER A 106 0.11 8.92 19.85
C SER A 106 -1.00 7.92 19.66
N ILE A 107 -0.68 6.62 19.61
CA ILE A 107 -1.66 5.55 19.46
C ILE A 107 -1.83 4.72 20.73
N ASP A 108 -1.26 5.22 21.84
CA ASP A 108 -1.42 4.64 23.18
C ASP A 108 -0.86 3.22 23.31
N VAL A 109 0.33 2.97 22.75
CA VAL A 109 1.07 1.73 22.90
C VAL A 109 2.45 2.02 23.49
N ALA A 110 3.06 1.00 24.11
CA ALA A 110 4.40 1.14 24.69
C ALA A 110 5.44 1.25 23.57
N PRO A 111 6.37 2.23 23.62
CA PRO A 111 7.40 2.39 22.61
C PRO A 111 8.33 1.19 22.48
N THR A 112 8.41 0.36 23.52
CA THR A 112 9.25 -0.84 23.54
C THR A 112 8.49 -2.12 23.16
N SER A 113 7.22 -2.01 22.82
CA SER A 113 6.39 -3.16 22.48
C SER A 113 6.90 -3.88 21.24
N GLY A 114 7.10 -5.20 21.33
CA GLY A 114 7.49 -6.01 20.20
C GLY A 114 6.43 -6.01 19.10
N SER A 115 5.15 -6.02 19.47
CA SER A 115 4.06 -5.98 18.49
C SER A 115 4.02 -4.66 17.72
N PHE A 116 4.36 -3.55 18.38
CA PHE A 116 4.46 -2.25 17.71
C PHE A 116 5.55 -2.28 16.64
N PHE A 117 6.75 -2.76 16.97
CA PHE A 117 7.83 -2.87 16.01
C PHE A 117 7.52 -3.85 14.88
N ASN A 118 6.86 -4.97 15.19
CA ASN A 118 6.43 -5.93 14.19
C ASN A 118 5.43 -5.31 13.22
N ASN A 119 4.50 -4.51 13.72
CA ASN A 119 3.51 -3.83 12.89
C ASN A 119 4.18 -2.78 11.99
N LEU A 120 5.15 -2.03 12.51
CA LEU A 120 5.93 -1.09 11.70
C LEU A 120 6.67 -1.81 10.58
N GLY A 121 7.36 -2.90 10.89
CA GLY A 121 8.08 -3.68 9.89
C GLY A 121 7.16 -4.25 8.82
N SER A 122 5.98 -4.71 9.22
CA SER A 122 4.98 -5.22 8.29
C SER A 122 4.50 -4.12 7.33
N LEU A 123 4.17 -2.94 7.84
CA LEU A 123 3.75 -1.80 7.03
C LEU A 123 4.85 -1.36 6.07
N ARG A 124 6.11 -1.37 6.52
CA ARG A 124 7.24 -1.05 5.66
C ARG A 124 7.42 -2.08 4.55
N SER A 125 7.28 -3.36 4.86
CA SER A 125 7.38 -4.44 3.87
C SER A 125 6.29 -4.32 2.80
N LEU A 126 5.11 -3.80 3.17
CA LEU A 126 4.03 -3.56 2.22
C LEU A 126 4.25 -2.28 1.39
N GLY A 127 5.28 -1.50 1.69
CA GLY A 127 5.56 -0.27 0.97
C GLY A 127 4.66 0.89 1.34
N LEU A 128 3.95 0.80 2.47
CA LEU A 128 3.02 1.85 2.91
C LEU A 128 3.71 2.92 3.74
N ILE A 129 4.82 2.59 4.39
CA ILE A 129 5.64 3.52 5.16
C ILE A 129 7.11 3.33 4.83
N ASP A 130 7.93 4.29 5.23
CA ASP A 130 9.38 4.18 5.13
C ASP A 130 10.03 4.78 6.37
N TYR A 131 11.31 4.51 6.53
CA TYR A 131 12.14 5.09 7.59
C TYR A 131 13.11 6.09 6.97
N PRO A 132 12.70 7.37 6.79
CA PRO A 132 13.57 8.34 6.13
C PRO A 132 14.82 8.68 6.93
N GLN A 133 14.78 8.43 8.24
CA GLN A 133 15.96 8.56 9.12
C GLN A 133 15.86 7.52 10.22
N PRO A 134 16.99 7.16 10.86
CA PRO A 134 16.95 6.21 11.97
C PRO A 134 16.02 6.68 13.09
N GLY A 135 15.16 5.78 13.52
CA GLY A 135 14.22 6.07 14.61
C GLY A 135 12.97 6.85 14.21
N ALA A 136 12.75 7.12 12.94
CA ALA A 136 11.56 7.84 12.47
C ALA A 136 10.86 7.07 11.35
N ALA A 137 9.55 7.27 11.22
CA ALA A 137 8.73 6.65 10.18
C ALA A 137 7.88 7.71 9.49
N ALA A 138 7.57 7.50 8.22
CA ALA A 138 6.74 8.39 7.43
C ALA A 138 5.87 7.59 6.47
N ALA A 139 4.68 8.11 6.14
CA ALA A 139 3.81 7.53 5.13
C ALA A 139 4.43 7.70 3.75
N GLN A 140 4.16 6.75 2.86
CA GLN A 140 4.66 6.79 1.48
C GLN A 140 3.71 7.53 0.55
N PRO A 141 4.24 8.17 -0.51
CA PRO A 141 3.39 8.90 -1.48
C PRO A 141 2.33 8.04 -2.16
N VAL A 142 2.53 6.72 -2.22
CA VAL A 142 1.57 5.81 -2.84
C VAL A 142 0.18 5.88 -2.20
N LEU A 143 0.09 6.38 -0.96
CA LEU A 143 -1.16 6.52 -0.22
C LEU A 143 -1.99 7.75 -0.63
N PHE A 144 -1.46 8.61 -1.50
CA PHE A 144 -2.08 9.89 -1.84
C PHE A 144 -2.20 10.02 -3.35
N LEU A 145 -3.39 9.74 -3.88
CA LEU A 145 -3.62 9.78 -5.32
C LEU A 145 -3.57 11.20 -5.90
N GLU A 146 -3.96 12.17 -5.12
CA GLU A 146 -4.11 13.56 -5.58
C GLU A 146 -2.78 14.30 -5.70
N GLU A 147 -1.72 13.75 -5.14
CA GLU A 147 -0.40 14.37 -5.14
C GLU A 147 0.53 13.84 -6.24
N ARG A 148 -0.01 13.05 -7.16
CA ARG A 148 0.77 12.43 -8.22
C ARG A 148 0.75 13.17 -9.54
#